data_c438783c013487ecdf503cba2a7731ad
#
_entry.id   c438783c013487ecdf503cba2a7731ad
#
_cell.length_a   1.000
_cell.length_b   1.000
_cell.length_c   1.000
_cell.angle_alpha   90.00
_cell.angle_beta   90.00
_cell.angle_gamma   90.00
#
_symmetry.space_group_name_H-M   'P 1'
#
loop_
_entity.id
_entity.type
_entity.pdbx_description
1 polymer ?
#
loop_
_entity_poly.entity_id
_entity_poly.type
_entity_poly.pdbx_seq_one_letter_code
_entity_poly.pdbx_strand_id
1 'polypeptide(L)'
;MNRSNDPDDTKTAMELIDDAIRLAKKDSLAASLVQQVDMLCLANIFSMPNGNHLAGLCSRLDIRPEKQLYTWVGATAPQWFVNQAADKIITGKAKVALICGGEAIHSKKIKAKANGIPFEQWNFPVKESWMAGDLRDPLTAEELKYGLTL
;
A
#
# COMPACT_ATOMS: atom_id res chain seq x y z
N MET A 1 -0.81 7.16 -14.46
CA MET A 1 -2.14 7.00 -13.83
C MET A 1 -3.03 6.28 -14.82
N ASN A 2 -3.51 5.06 -14.49
CA ASN A 2 -4.43 4.33 -15.38
C ASN A 2 -5.86 4.86 -15.17
N ARG A 3 -6.44 5.49 -16.19
CA ARG A 3 -7.80 6.05 -16.18
C ARG A 3 -8.71 5.37 -17.21
N SER A 4 -8.35 4.14 -17.64
CA SER A 4 -9.22 3.38 -18.54
C SER A 4 -10.59 3.14 -17.92
N ASN A 5 -11.63 3.20 -18.73
CA ASN A 5 -12.99 2.80 -18.36
C ASN A 5 -13.28 1.36 -18.80
N ASP A 6 -12.33 0.70 -19.44
CA ASP A 6 -12.41 -0.71 -19.81
C ASP A 6 -11.97 -1.57 -18.59
N PRO A 7 -12.83 -2.49 -18.13
CA PRO A 7 -12.50 -3.37 -17.00
C PRO A 7 -11.24 -4.20 -17.24
N ASP A 8 -11.00 -4.62 -18.48
CA ASP A 8 -9.87 -5.48 -18.85
C ASP A 8 -8.54 -4.71 -18.93
N ASP A 9 -8.60 -3.40 -19.15
CA ASP A 9 -7.43 -2.51 -19.21
C ASP A 9 -7.15 -1.81 -17.87
N THR A 10 -7.98 -2.01 -16.84
CA THR A 10 -7.75 -1.41 -15.53
C THR A 10 -6.79 -2.23 -14.68
N LYS A 11 -5.83 -1.54 -14.03
CA LYS A 11 -4.87 -2.16 -13.11
C LYS A 11 -5.36 -2.11 -11.67
N THR A 12 -5.07 -3.15 -10.92
CA THR A 12 -5.21 -3.17 -9.45
C THR A 12 -4.17 -2.30 -8.78
N ALA A 13 -4.36 -1.97 -7.51
CA ALA A 13 -3.38 -1.21 -6.73
C ALA A 13 -2.02 -1.93 -6.67
N MET A 14 -2.02 -3.26 -6.51
CA MET A 14 -0.78 -4.05 -6.48
C MET A 14 -0.02 -4.02 -7.81
N GLU A 15 -0.72 -4.05 -8.94
CA GLU A 15 -0.09 -3.92 -10.26
C GLU A 15 0.50 -2.53 -10.47
N LEU A 16 -0.18 -1.47 -10.01
CA LEU A 16 0.34 -0.11 -10.07
C LEU A 16 1.57 0.08 -9.16
N ILE A 17 1.57 -0.53 -7.98
CA ILE A 17 2.72 -0.52 -7.06
C ILE A 17 3.91 -1.27 -7.69
N ASP A 18 3.70 -2.44 -8.28
CA ASP A 18 4.74 -3.21 -8.97
C ASP A 18 5.35 -2.41 -10.13
N ASP A 19 4.52 -1.79 -10.97
CA ASP A 19 4.98 -0.91 -12.05
C ASP A 19 5.84 0.25 -11.50
N ALA A 20 5.39 0.92 -10.44
CA ALA A 20 6.12 2.02 -9.83
C ALA A 20 7.48 1.59 -9.28
N ILE A 21 7.55 0.42 -8.64
CA ILE A 21 8.80 -0.15 -8.12
C ILE A 21 9.76 -0.48 -9.26
N ARG A 22 9.25 -1.07 -10.37
CA ARG A 22 10.06 -1.36 -11.55
C ARG A 22 10.63 -0.08 -12.20
N LEU A 23 9.84 0.98 -12.25
CA LEU A 23 10.30 2.29 -12.73
C LEU A 23 11.35 2.89 -11.79
N ALA A 24 11.13 2.88 -10.50
CA ALA A 24 12.09 3.37 -9.50
C ALA A 24 13.41 2.57 -9.54
N LYS A 25 13.33 1.23 -9.71
CA LYS A 25 14.51 0.38 -9.92
C LYS A 25 15.32 0.83 -11.15
N LYS A 26 14.63 1.12 -12.26
CA LYS A 26 15.28 1.59 -13.48
C LYS A 26 15.93 2.96 -13.29
N ASP A 27 15.23 3.86 -12.61
CA ASP A 27 15.68 5.24 -12.34
C ASP A 27 16.89 5.27 -11.40
N SER A 28 16.95 4.37 -10.42
CA SER A 28 18.06 4.29 -9.46
C SER A 28 19.39 3.86 -10.09
N LEU A 29 19.40 3.40 -11.34
CA LEU A 29 20.58 2.82 -12.04
C LEU A 29 21.25 1.66 -11.27
N ALA A 30 20.60 1.11 -10.24
CA ALA A 30 21.10 0.03 -9.38
C ALA A 30 20.21 -1.20 -9.52
N ALA A 31 20.41 -1.97 -10.58
CA ALA A 31 19.55 -3.10 -10.95
C ALA A 31 19.35 -4.15 -9.85
N SER A 32 20.34 -4.33 -8.97
CA SER A 32 20.29 -5.28 -7.84
C SER A 32 19.73 -4.68 -6.54
N LEU A 33 19.38 -3.39 -6.50
CA LEU A 33 19.00 -2.73 -5.26
C LEU A 33 17.73 -3.34 -4.64
N VAL A 34 16.76 -3.70 -5.48
CA VAL A 34 15.48 -4.30 -5.01
C VAL A 34 15.72 -5.63 -4.31
N GLN A 35 16.67 -6.45 -4.79
CA GLN A 35 17.01 -7.73 -4.18
C GLN A 35 17.77 -7.58 -2.85
N GLN A 36 18.25 -6.37 -2.53
CA GLN A 36 18.93 -6.04 -1.28
C GLN A 36 17.99 -5.42 -0.23
N VAL A 37 16.70 -5.33 -0.53
CA VAL A 37 15.71 -4.79 0.41
C VAL A 37 15.61 -5.68 1.63
N ASP A 38 15.98 -5.13 2.77
CA ASP A 38 15.88 -5.76 4.09
C ASP A 38 14.73 -5.20 4.94
N MET A 39 14.14 -4.07 4.52
CA MET A 39 12.95 -3.50 5.12
C MET A 39 11.91 -3.12 4.07
N LEU A 40 10.73 -3.73 4.11
CA LEU A 40 9.59 -3.42 3.24
C LEU A 40 8.49 -2.70 4.02
N CYS A 41 8.07 -1.54 3.52
CA CYS A 41 7.00 -0.73 4.09
C CYS A 41 5.91 -0.55 3.03
N LEU A 42 4.71 -1.02 3.30
CA LEU A 42 3.55 -0.91 2.42
C LEU A 42 2.42 -0.17 3.12
N ALA A 43 1.99 0.96 2.53
CA ALA A 43 0.81 1.68 3.02
C ALA A 43 -0.46 0.90 2.75
N ASN A 44 -1.46 1.06 3.61
CA ASN A 44 -2.76 0.42 3.47
C ASN A 44 -3.38 0.68 2.09
N ILE A 45 -4.04 -0.33 1.54
CA ILE A 45 -4.69 -0.31 0.22
C ILE A 45 -6.21 -0.47 0.40
N PHE A 46 -6.95 0.61 0.30
CA PHE A 46 -8.41 0.61 0.43
C PHE A 46 -9.13 -0.17 -0.66
N SER A 47 -8.64 -0.08 -1.89
CA SER A 47 -9.26 -0.80 -3.00
C SER A 47 -9.10 -2.31 -2.91
N MET A 48 -8.21 -2.79 -2.04
CA MET A 48 -7.93 -4.21 -1.82
C MET A 48 -7.92 -4.52 -0.31
N PRO A 49 -9.10 -4.52 0.36
CA PRO A 49 -9.17 -4.63 1.82
C PRO A 49 -8.72 -5.99 2.36
N ASN A 50 -8.78 -7.03 1.54
CA ASN A 50 -8.50 -8.41 1.94
C ASN A 50 -7.22 -8.91 1.28
N GLY A 51 -6.47 -9.74 1.99
CA GLY A 51 -5.29 -10.43 1.47
C GLY A 51 -3.99 -10.04 2.16
N ASN A 52 -3.00 -10.91 2.07
CA ASN A 52 -1.64 -10.63 2.55
C ASN A 52 -0.85 -9.90 1.46
N HIS A 53 -1.01 -8.58 1.40
CA HIS A 53 -0.39 -7.73 0.39
C HIS A 53 1.14 -7.71 0.49
N LEU A 54 1.69 -7.80 1.70
CA LEU A 54 3.15 -7.88 1.91
C LEU A 54 3.71 -9.15 1.26
N ALA A 55 3.12 -10.32 1.53
CA ALA A 55 3.55 -11.57 0.93
C ALA A 55 3.38 -11.56 -0.59
N GLY A 56 2.27 -11.00 -1.09
CA GLY A 56 2.02 -10.86 -2.52
C GLY A 56 3.08 -9.99 -3.20
N LEU A 57 3.48 -8.88 -2.58
CA LEU A 57 4.52 -8.01 -3.11
C LEU A 57 5.91 -8.65 -3.03
N CYS A 58 6.25 -9.29 -1.93
CA CYS A 58 7.50 -10.05 -1.79
C CYS A 58 7.66 -11.12 -2.89
N SER A 59 6.58 -11.86 -3.17
CA SER A 59 6.58 -12.87 -4.24
C SER A 59 6.77 -12.27 -5.63
N ARG A 60 6.13 -11.12 -5.92
CA ARG A 60 6.26 -10.43 -7.23
C ARG A 60 7.65 -9.88 -7.47
N LEU A 61 8.33 -9.43 -6.42
CA LEU A 61 9.65 -8.82 -6.50
C LEU A 61 10.79 -9.81 -6.27
N ASP A 62 10.47 -11.05 -5.89
CA ASP A 62 11.42 -12.09 -5.46
C ASP A 62 12.37 -11.57 -4.37
N ILE A 63 11.78 -11.03 -3.29
CA ILE A 63 12.50 -10.51 -2.14
C ILE A 63 12.03 -11.16 -0.84
N ARG A 64 12.92 -11.18 0.15
CA ARG A 64 12.65 -11.73 1.50
C ARG A 64 13.15 -10.74 2.56
N PRO A 65 12.51 -9.58 2.70
CA PRO A 65 12.93 -8.59 3.67
C PRO A 65 12.79 -9.14 5.09
N GLU A 66 13.79 -8.88 5.92
CA GLU A 66 13.79 -9.26 7.34
C GLU A 66 12.66 -8.53 8.09
N LYS A 67 12.40 -7.27 7.73
CA LYS A 67 11.38 -6.45 8.34
C LYS A 67 10.30 -6.06 7.33
N GLN A 68 9.03 -6.32 7.71
CA GLN A 68 7.86 -5.96 6.90
C GLN A 68 6.89 -5.15 7.74
N LEU A 69 6.43 -4.01 7.22
CA LEU A 69 5.48 -3.13 7.87
C LEU A 69 4.31 -2.83 6.94
N TYR A 70 3.10 -2.97 7.44
CA TYR A 70 1.85 -2.60 6.78
C TYR A 70 1.07 -1.69 7.71
N THR A 71 0.65 -0.51 7.27
CA THR A 71 -0.04 0.44 8.15
C THR A 71 -1.54 0.24 8.16
N TRP A 72 -2.18 0.79 9.20
CA TRP A 72 -3.59 1.16 9.14
C TRP A 72 -3.78 2.39 8.25
N VAL A 73 -5.02 2.80 8.10
CA VAL A 73 -5.40 3.97 7.32
C VAL A 73 -4.89 5.24 7.97
N GLY A 74 -4.23 6.10 7.21
CA GLY A 74 -3.77 7.38 7.72
C GLY A 74 -2.89 8.13 6.71
N ALA A 75 -3.17 9.41 6.49
CA ALA A 75 -2.41 10.26 5.58
C ALA A 75 -0.94 10.45 6.00
N THR A 76 -0.63 10.22 7.27
CA THR A 76 0.73 10.35 7.82
C THR A 76 1.58 9.09 7.62
N ALA A 77 1.00 7.98 7.17
CA ALA A 77 1.70 6.69 7.03
C ALA A 77 2.98 6.76 6.18
N PRO A 78 3.01 7.44 5.02
CA PRO A 78 4.24 7.53 4.22
C PRO A 78 5.37 8.22 4.96
N GLN A 79 5.10 9.34 5.66
CA GLN A 79 6.10 10.04 6.45
C GLN A 79 6.58 9.21 7.64
N TRP A 80 5.67 8.51 8.29
CA TRP A 80 6.04 7.61 9.39
C TRP A 80 6.99 6.51 8.91
N PHE A 81 6.77 5.92 7.74
CA PHE A 81 7.67 4.94 7.13
C PHE A 81 9.07 5.52 6.86
N VAL A 82 9.14 6.75 6.33
CA VAL A 82 10.42 7.43 6.11
C VAL A 82 11.19 7.57 7.43
N ASN A 83 10.53 7.97 8.49
CA ASN A 83 11.14 8.11 9.81
C ASN A 83 11.62 6.74 10.36
N GLN A 84 10.80 5.68 10.21
CA GLN A 84 11.19 4.32 10.61
C GLN A 84 12.38 3.80 9.81
N ALA A 85 12.40 4.02 8.49
CA ALA A 85 13.50 3.62 7.64
C ALA A 85 14.80 4.35 7.99
N ALA A 86 14.71 5.67 8.19
CA ALA A 86 15.86 6.48 8.59
C ALA A 86 16.46 6.00 9.93
N ASP A 87 15.63 5.76 10.95
CA ASP A 87 16.08 5.20 12.24
C ASP A 87 16.81 3.87 12.06
N LYS A 88 16.24 2.95 11.27
CA LYS A 88 16.84 1.64 11.04
C LYS A 88 18.15 1.70 10.27
N ILE A 89 18.24 2.59 9.28
CA ILE A 89 19.46 2.77 8.50
C ILE A 89 20.56 3.42 9.35
N ILE A 90 20.25 4.48 10.10
CA ILE A 90 21.22 5.17 10.96
C ILE A 90 21.75 4.23 12.07
N THR A 91 20.88 3.37 12.62
CA THR A 91 21.28 2.41 13.65
C THR A 91 21.90 1.12 13.09
N GLY A 92 22.12 1.03 11.77
CA GLY A 92 22.70 -0.14 11.11
C GLY A 92 21.81 -1.39 11.11
N LYS A 93 20.51 -1.24 11.42
CA LYS A 93 19.52 -2.35 11.46
C LYS A 93 18.83 -2.59 10.12
N ALA A 94 19.06 -1.74 9.14
CA ALA A 94 18.67 -1.91 7.75
C ALA A 94 19.70 -1.20 6.86
N LYS A 95 19.87 -1.69 5.63
CA LYS A 95 20.71 -1.06 4.60
C LYS A 95 19.87 -0.49 3.49
N VAL A 96 18.82 -1.20 3.09
CA VAL A 96 17.91 -0.82 2.01
C VAL A 96 16.47 -0.96 2.48
N ALA A 97 15.73 0.14 2.47
CA ALA A 97 14.31 0.17 2.76
C ALA A 97 13.51 0.47 1.48
N LEU A 98 12.51 -0.35 1.19
CA LEU A 98 11.52 -0.10 0.15
C LEU A 98 10.24 0.42 0.79
N ILE A 99 9.89 1.67 0.48
CA ILE A 99 8.64 2.29 0.93
C ILE A 99 7.74 2.44 -0.28
N CYS A 100 6.55 1.88 -0.22
CA CYS A 100 5.61 1.91 -1.32
C CYS A 100 4.16 2.02 -0.83
N GLY A 101 3.29 2.40 -1.75
CA GLY A 101 1.86 2.49 -1.56
C GLY A 101 1.19 2.88 -2.86
N GLY A 102 -0.08 2.58 -2.96
CA GLY A 102 -0.87 2.92 -4.14
C GLY A 102 -2.33 2.62 -3.92
N GLU A 103 -3.17 3.24 -4.74
CA GLU A 103 -4.60 3.09 -4.64
C GLU A 103 -5.24 3.00 -6.05
N ALA A 104 -6.28 2.15 -6.19
CA ALA A 104 -6.94 1.91 -7.46
C ALA A 104 -8.48 1.89 -7.33
N ILE A 105 -9.04 2.85 -6.59
CA ILE A 105 -10.48 2.97 -6.34
C ILE A 105 -11.26 3.06 -7.67
N HIS A 106 -10.76 3.82 -8.64
CA HIS A 106 -11.39 3.92 -9.96
C HIS A 106 -11.48 2.56 -10.64
N SER A 107 -10.38 1.81 -10.70
CA SER A 107 -10.34 0.46 -11.29
C SER A 107 -11.30 -0.49 -10.56
N LYS A 108 -11.35 -0.42 -9.23
CA LYS A 108 -12.30 -1.21 -8.43
C LYS A 108 -13.74 -0.87 -8.80
N LYS A 109 -14.10 0.41 -8.95
CA LYS A 109 -15.44 0.84 -9.38
C LYS A 109 -15.82 0.29 -10.73
N ILE A 110 -14.93 0.38 -11.72
CA ILE A 110 -15.15 -0.11 -13.08
C ILE A 110 -15.37 -1.63 -13.08
N LYS A 111 -14.50 -2.38 -12.40
CA LYS A 111 -14.62 -3.84 -12.30
C LYS A 111 -15.89 -4.27 -11.54
N ALA A 112 -16.25 -3.60 -10.46
CA ALA A 112 -17.48 -3.86 -9.73
C ALA A 112 -18.71 -3.65 -10.62
N LYS A 113 -18.77 -2.53 -11.35
CA LYS A 113 -19.86 -2.23 -12.30
C LYS A 113 -19.97 -3.29 -13.40
N ALA A 114 -18.84 -3.72 -13.98
CA ALA A 114 -18.83 -4.75 -15.02
C ALA A 114 -19.34 -6.09 -14.52
N ASN A 115 -19.12 -6.41 -13.23
CA ASN A 115 -19.58 -7.65 -12.59
C ASN A 115 -20.98 -7.52 -11.93
N GLY A 116 -21.67 -6.40 -12.09
CA GLY A 116 -22.98 -6.17 -11.49
C GLY A 116 -22.97 -6.04 -9.95
N ILE A 117 -21.80 -5.73 -9.36
CA ILE A 117 -21.63 -5.58 -7.91
C ILE A 117 -21.90 -4.10 -7.54
N PRO A 118 -22.88 -3.80 -6.65
CA PRO A 118 -23.08 -2.46 -6.15
C PRO A 118 -21.84 -1.93 -5.44
N PHE A 119 -21.50 -0.67 -5.72
CA PHE A 119 -20.31 -0.05 -5.11
C PHE A 119 -20.47 0.17 -3.59
N GLU A 120 -21.70 0.31 -3.12
CA GLU A 120 -22.07 0.44 -1.70
C GLU A 120 -21.69 -0.80 -0.87
N GLN A 121 -21.48 -1.94 -1.51
CA GLN A 121 -20.96 -3.17 -0.86
C GLN A 121 -19.44 -3.13 -0.67
N TRP A 122 -18.85 -1.96 -0.69
CA TRP A 122 -17.44 -1.81 -0.44
C TRP A 122 -17.11 -2.10 1.02
N ASN A 123 -16.43 -3.19 1.25
CA ASN A 123 -15.90 -3.52 2.57
C ASN A 123 -14.65 -2.66 2.82
N PHE A 124 -14.67 -1.93 3.93
CA PHE A 124 -13.46 -1.28 4.43
C PHE A 124 -12.45 -2.33 4.90
N PRO A 125 -11.14 -2.04 4.83
CA PRO A 125 -10.13 -2.88 5.42
C PRO A 125 -10.45 -3.12 6.91
N VAL A 126 -10.19 -4.33 7.38
CA VAL A 126 -10.28 -4.63 8.81
C VAL A 126 -8.98 -4.20 9.47
N LYS A 127 -9.10 -3.48 10.58
CA LYS A 127 -7.96 -3.09 11.40
C LYS A 127 -7.46 -4.31 12.18
N GLU A 128 -6.21 -4.67 11.95
CA GLU A 128 -5.57 -5.80 12.62
C GLU A 128 -4.51 -5.32 13.62
N SER A 129 -4.37 -6.01 14.73
CA SER A 129 -3.44 -5.65 15.80
C SER A 129 -1.95 -5.71 15.37
N TRP A 130 -1.64 -6.47 14.32
CA TRP A 130 -0.28 -6.57 13.77
C TRP A 130 0.09 -5.42 12.84
N MET A 131 -0.87 -4.59 12.43
CA MET A 131 -0.59 -3.40 11.62
C MET A 131 0.30 -2.43 12.37
N ALA A 132 1.15 -1.73 11.63
CA ALA A 132 2.15 -0.83 12.18
C ALA A 132 1.66 0.62 12.15
N GLY A 133 2.27 1.48 12.97
CA GLY A 133 2.00 2.91 13.01
C GLY A 133 0.85 3.31 13.92
N ASP A 134 0.19 4.39 13.58
CA ASP A 134 -0.98 4.88 14.32
C ASP A 134 -2.22 4.05 13.97
N LEU A 135 -2.75 3.35 14.93
CA LEU A 135 -3.94 2.51 14.76
C LEU A 135 -5.25 3.22 15.13
N ARG A 136 -5.22 4.51 15.43
CA ARG A 136 -6.46 5.28 15.64
C ARG A 136 -7.26 5.35 14.35
N ASP A 137 -8.57 5.40 14.48
CA ASP A 137 -9.42 5.58 13.33
C ASP A 137 -9.21 6.97 12.73
N PRO A 138 -9.29 7.10 11.39
CA PRO A 138 -8.98 8.35 10.69
C PRO A 138 -9.97 9.46 10.99
N LEU A 139 -11.17 9.11 11.50
CA LEU A 139 -12.18 10.05 11.95
C LEU A 139 -12.54 9.75 13.41
N THR A 140 -12.68 10.78 14.20
CA THR A 140 -13.17 10.69 15.58
C THR A 140 -14.70 10.50 15.61
N ALA A 141 -15.23 10.04 16.75
CA ALA A 141 -16.66 9.91 16.92
C ALA A 141 -17.41 11.28 16.77
N GLU A 142 -16.75 12.37 17.18
CA GLU A 142 -17.26 13.73 17.00
C GLU A 142 -17.32 14.14 15.53
N GLU A 143 -16.25 13.89 14.78
CA GLU A 143 -16.21 14.19 13.33
C GLU A 143 -17.29 13.43 12.56
N LEU A 144 -17.48 12.14 12.86
CA LEU A 144 -18.56 11.33 12.29
C LEU A 144 -19.96 11.89 12.64
N LYS A 145 -20.14 12.35 13.89
CA LYS A 145 -21.39 12.98 14.35
C LYS A 145 -21.74 14.25 13.56
N TYR A 146 -20.72 15.01 13.12
CA TYR A 146 -20.92 16.19 12.27
C TYR A 146 -21.03 15.86 10.78
N GLY A 147 -21.11 14.58 10.42
CA GLY A 147 -21.29 14.13 9.03
C GLY A 147 -20.04 14.19 8.18
N LEU A 148 -18.86 14.30 8.79
CA LEU A 148 -17.60 14.17 8.07
C LEU A 148 -17.42 12.72 7.57
N THR A 149 -17.01 12.58 6.33
CA THR A 149 -16.72 11.28 5.69
C THR A 149 -15.35 11.33 5.04
N LEU A 150 -14.73 10.15 4.88
CA LEU A 150 -13.47 10.00 4.13
C LEU A 150 -13.66 10.11 2.63
#